data_f9a3f81657581f6629d0be7547a4d9f0
#
_entry.id   f9a3f81657581f6629d0be7547a4d9f0
#
_cell.length_a   1.000
_cell.length_b   1.000
_cell.length_c   1.000
_cell.angle_alpha   90.00
_cell.angle_beta   90.00
_cell.angle_gamma   90.00
#
_symmetry.space_group_name_H-M   'P 1'
#
loop_
_entity.id
_entity.type
_entity.pdbx_description
1 polymer ?
#
loop_
_entity_poly.entity_id
_entity_poly.type
_entity_poly.pdbx_seq_one_letter_code
_entity_poly.pdbx_strand_id
1 'polypeptide(L)'
;MQTPNLFQPIDLNGLVLPNRIVIAPMCQYSAVDGCASDWHTIHLGHLAFSGAGLLIIEATAVEARGRISAGCLGLWSDENEVALADVLRRIRKHANMPIGIQLGHAGRKASISIPGSGTRGPVPLDQGGWETIGPSPLGFTEEWREPRAMNETDMDDVVVRFAEAASRCVRLGLDLIELHSAHGYLMSSFLSALANRREDRFGGSLENRTRFPLAVVSAVRAAWPSDRPLGVR
;
A
#
# COMPACT_ATOMS: atom_id res chain seq x y z
N MET A 1 5.73 -13.40 38.21
CA MET A 1 4.64 -13.51 37.19
C MET A 1 5.27 -13.61 35.82
N GLN A 2 4.83 -14.54 34.96
CA GLN A 2 5.33 -14.59 33.56
C GLN A 2 4.79 -13.38 32.78
N THR A 3 5.63 -12.76 31.96
CA THR A 3 5.22 -11.67 31.06
C THR A 3 4.20 -12.23 30.07
N PRO A 4 3.01 -11.59 29.89
CA PRO A 4 2.02 -12.04 28.91
C PRO A 4 2.60 -12.13 27.50
N ASN A 5 2.14 -13.09 26.70
CA ASN A 5 2.64 -13.33 25.34
C ASN A 5 2.61 -12.07 24.45
N LEU A 6 1.64 -11.17 24.64
CA LEU A 6 1.53 -9.92 23.90
C LEU A 6 2.77 -9.02 24.04
N PHE A 7 3.42 -9.06 25.19
CA PHE A 7 4.60 -8.24 25.51
C PHE A 7 5.92 -9.01 25.39
N GLN A 8 5.89 -10.24 24.87
CA GLN A 8 7.10 -11.01 24.59
C GLN A 8 7.62 -10.70 23.18
N PRO A 9 8.94 -10.70 22.99
CA PRO A 9 9.53 -10.56 21.66
C PRO A 9 9.02 -11.62 20.68
N ILE A 10 9.08 -11.29 19.37
CA ILE A 10 8.83 -12.23 18.28
C ILE A 10 9.81 -11.95 17.15
N ASP A 11 10.35 -13.00 16.55
CA ASP A 11 11.14 -12.93 15.34
C ASP A 11 10.24 -13.10 14.11
N LEU A 12 10.32 -12.13 13.21
CA LEU A 12 9.66 -12.13 11.91
C LEU A 12 10.73 -12.22 10.82
N ASN A 13 11.24 -13.41 10.55
CA ASN A 13 12.28 -13.64 9.53
C ASN A 13 13.49 -12.68 9.68
N GLY A 14 14.10 -12.68 10.85
CA GLY A 14 15.27 -11.85 11.18
C GLY A 14 14.95 -10.48 11.76
N LEU A 15 13.73 -9.98 11.63
CA LEU A 15 13.27 -8.76 12.31
C LEU A 15 12.72 -9.12 13.71
N VAL A 16 13.48 -8.85 14.74
CA VAL A 16 13.06 -9.08 16.13
C VAL A 16 12.25 -7.89 16.63
N LEU A 17 10.95 -8.09 16.86
CA LEU A 17 10.08 -7.11 17.50
C LEU A 17 10.13 -7.26 19.01
N PRO A 18 10.21 -6.15 19.80
CA PRO A 18 10.27 -6.22 21.27
C PRO A 18 8.97 -6.69 21.92
N ASN A 19 7.86 -6.59 21.22
CA ASN A 19 6.54 -7.08 21.60
C ASN A 19 5.67 -7.33 20.36
N ARG A 20 4.48 -7.89 20.54
CA ARG A 20 3.59 -8.28 19.44
C ARG A 20 2.52 -7.25 19.10
N ILE A 21 2.69 -6.01 19.52
CA ILE A 21 1.78 -4.90 19.21
C ILE A 21 2.25 -4.26 17.91
N VAL A 22 1.39 -4.24 16.91
CA VAL A 22 1.67 -3.63 15.59
C VAL A 22 0.68 -2.50 15.37
N ILE A 23 1.20 -1.31 15.07
CA ILE A 23 0.38 -0.17 14.64
C ILE A 23 0.04 -0.39 13.18
N ALA A 24 -1.25 -0.61 12.92
CA ALA A 24 -1.77 -0.89 11.58
C ALA A 24 -1.64 0.33 10.64
N PRO A 25 -1.50 0.12 9.32
CA PRO A 25 -1.47 1.21 8.36
C PRO A 25 -2.83 1.93 8.30
N MET A 26 -2.81 3.25 8.45
CA MET A 26 -4.01 4.10 8.45
C MET A 26 -3.77 5.35 7.61
N CYS A 27 -4.50 5.47 6.49
CA CYS A 27 -4.37 6.60 5.56
C CYS A 27 -4.64 7.93 6.25
N GLN A 28 -3.72 8.88 6.07
CA GLN A 28 -3.81 10.21 6.65
C GLN A 28 -4.37 11.25 5.68
N TYR A 29 -4.37 10.93 4.38
CA TYR A 29 -4.86 11.81 3.31
C TYR A 29 -4.22 13.21 3.33
N SER A 30 -2.97 13.30 3.76
CA SER A 30 -2.23 14.56 4.00
C SER A 30 -0.98 14.71 3.12
N ALA A 31 -0.84 13.83 2.12
CA ALA A 31 0.22 13.94 1.11
C ALA A 31 -0.14 14.94 0.02
N VAL A 32 0.87 15.52 -0.60
CA VAL A 32 0.74 16.39 -1.78
C VAL A 32 1.48 15.71 -2.92
N ASP A 33 0.78 15.37 -4.00
CA ASP A 33 1.31 14.62 -5.14
C ASP A 33 2.09 13.35 -4.73
N GLY A 34 1.58 12.65 -3.73
CA GLY A 34 2.21 11.46 -3.16
C GLY A 34 3.38 11.74 -2.22
N CYS A 35 3.84 12.98 -2.10
CA CYS A 35 4.95 13.36 -1.20
C CYS A 35 4.46 13.47 0.24
N ALA A 36 5.23 12.88 1.16
CA ALA A 36 5.01 13.03 2.59
C ALA A 36 5.16 14.50 3.00
N SER A 37 4.27 14.96 3.88
CA SER A 37 4.24 16.33 4.42
C SER A 37 4.71 16.38 5.88
N ASP A 38 4.74 17.57 6.47
CA ASP A 38 5.03 17.76 7.90
C ASP A 38 4.07 16.97 8.79
N TRP A 39 2.81 16.76 8.35
CA TRP A 39 1.84 15.94 9.06
C TRP A 39 2.36 14.52 9.29
N HIS A 40 3.01 13.91 8.31
CA HIS A 40 3.57 12.58 8.44
C HIS A 40 4.69 12.52 9.48
N THR A 41 5.51 13.60 9.60
CA THR A 41 6.51 13.69 10.68
C THR A 41 5.85 13.72 12.05
N ILE A 42 4.77 14.49 12.22
CA ILE A 42 4.04 14.62 13.49
C ILE A 42 3.34 13.29 13.82
N HIS A 43 2.57 12.75 12.88
CA HIS A 43 1.75 11.55 13.08
C HIS A 43 2.60 10.30 13.33
N LEU A 44 3.53 9.99 12.43
CA LEU A 44 4.40 8.82 12.55
C LEU A 44 5.38 8.98 13.72
N GLY A 45 5.88 10.21 13.99
CA GLY A 45 6.72 10.51 15.14
C GLY A 45 6.01 10.24 16.46
N HIS A 46 4.76 10.69 16.59
CA HIS A 46 3.94 10.41 17.79
C HIS A 46 3.76 8.89 17.99
N LEU A 47 3.44 8.17 16.94
CA LEU A 47 3.25 6.72 17.00
C LEU A 47 4.55 5.97 17.31
N ALA A 48 5.69 6.45 16.84
CA ALA A 48 6.99 5.84 17.10
C ALA A 48 7.40 5.86 18.60
N PHE A 49 6.77 6.69 19.42
CA PHE A 49 6.96 6.72 20.87
C PHE A 49 5.95 5.88 21.66
N SER A 50 5.00 5.20 21.01
CA SER A 50 3.92 4.47 21.68
C SER A 50 4.36 3.23 22.47
N GLY A 51 5.57 2.71 22.22
CA GLY A 51 6.04 1.45 22.78
C GLY A 51 5.55 0.19 22.06
N ALA A 52 4.85 0.34 20.93
CA ALA A 52 4.52 -0.80 20.07
C ALA A 52 5.77 -1.43 19.46
N GLY A 53 5.69 -2.69 19.05
CA GLY A 53 6.82 -3.43 18.47
C GLY A 53 7.12 -3.06 17.01
N LEU A 54 6.11 -2.58 16.27
CA LEU A 54 6.22 -2.23 14.86
C LEU A 54 5.20 -1.14 14.49
N LEU A 55 5.60 -0.20 13.66
CA LEU A 55 4.72 0.77 13.00
C LEU A 55 4.68 0.45 11.50
N ILE A 56 3.49 0.33 10.91
CA ILE A 56 3.33 0.21 9.45
C ILE A 56 2.77 1.52 8.90
N ILE A 57 3.53 2.17 8.02
CA ILE A 57 3.12 3.38 7.31
C ILE A 57 1.89 3.08 6.46
N GLU A 58 1.01 4.06 6.34
CA GLU A 58 -0.25 4.00 5.58
C GLU A 58 -0.11 3.39 4.18
N ALA A 59 -1.26 3.00 3.61
CA ALA A 59 -1.33 2.52 2.23
C ALA A 59 -0.69 3.53 1.28
N THR A 60 0.44 3.14 0.71
CA THR A 60 1.32 3.95 -0.13
C THR A 60 1.19 3.47 -1.57
N ALA A 61 0.77 4.35 -2.46
CA ALA A 61 0.51 4.00 -3.85
C ALA A 61 1.82 3.79 -4.63
N VAL A 62 1.85 2.73 -5.44
CA VAL A 62 3.01 2.39 -6.29
C VAL A 62 3.01 3.14 -7.64
N GLU A 63 1.92 3.80 -7.98
CA GLU A 63 1.79 4.73 -9.11
C GLU A 63 0.72 5.80 -8.81
N ALA A 64 0.74 6.92 -9.54
CA ALA A 64 -0.15 8.04 -9.26
C ALA A 64 -1.64 7.68 -9.36
N ARG A 65 -2.05 6.89 -10.37
CA ARG A 65 -3.44 6.43 -10.53
C ARG A 65 -3.85 5.37 -9.49
N GLY A 66 -2.88 4.78 -8.79
CA GLY A 66 -3.10 3.80 -7.72
C GLY A 66 -3.51 4.40 -6.39
N ARG A 67 -3.51 5.72 -6.24
CA ARG A 67 -3.97 6.41 -5.03
C ARG A 67 -5.46 6.21 -4.79
N ILE A 68 -5.86 6.12 -3.54
CA ILE A 68 -7.29 6.15 -3.16
C ILE A 68 -7.85 7.55 -3.46
N SER A 69 -7.16 8.58 -3.00
CA SER A 69 -7.48 10.00 -3.22
C SER A 69 -6.22 10.81 -3.54
N ALA A 70 -6.38 12.04 -3.97
CA ALA A 70 -5.25 12.94 -4.24
C ALA A 70 -4.36 13.17 -3.01
N GLY A 71 -4.89 13.01 -1.78
CA GLY A 71 -4.15 13.16 -0.53
C GLY A 71 -3.37 11.92 -0.07
N CYS A 72 -3.36 10.82 -0.83
CA CYS A 72 -2.65 9.59 -0.44
C CYS A 72 -1.16 9.68 -0.66
N LEU A 73 -0.41 9.04 0.25
CA LEU A 73 1.03 8.83 0.12
C LEU A 73 1.35 7.97 -1.11
N GLY A 74 2.49 8.22 -1.73
CA GLY A 74 3.01 7.49 -2.87
C GLY A 74 4.50 7.19 -2.76
N LEU A 75 4.95 6.24 -3.57
CA LEU A 75 6.37 5.88 -3.65
C LEU A 75 6.77 5.51 -5.10
N TRP A 76 6.26 6.23 -6.07
CA TRP A 76 6.48 5.97 -7.50
C TRP A 76 7.54 6.88 -8.14
N SER A 77 8.00 7.92 -7.45
CA SER A 77 8.98 8.88 -7.98
C SER A 77 10.10 9.15 -6.97
N ASP A 78 11.17 9.80 -7.44
CA ASP A 78 12.31 10.19 -6.61
C ASP A 78 11.90 11.28 -5.61
N GLU A 79 10.99 12.17 -5.99
CA GLU A 79 10.45 13.21 -5.10
C GLU A 79 9.68 12.57 -3.93
N ASN A 80 8.86 11.55 -4.21
CA ASN A 80 8.17 10.81 -3.16
C ASN A 80 9.16 10.12 -2.19
N GLU A 81 10.21 9.49 -2.74
CA GLU A 81 11.25 8.84 -1.95
C GLU A 81 11.99 9.85 -1.07
N VAL A 82 12.42 10.99 -1.62
CA VAL A 82 13.12 12.04 -0.87
C VAL A 82 12.24 12.61 0.24
N ALA A 83 10.97 12.89 -0.03
CA ALA A 83 10.04 13.41 0.98
C ALA A 83 9.85 12.42 2.14
N LEU A 84 9.68 11.13 1.84
CA LEU A 84 9.52 10.10 2.87
C LEU A 84 10.85 9.85 3.62
N ALA A 85 12.00 9.91 2.93
CA ALA A 85 13.31 9.80 3.56
C ALA A 85 13.55 10.90 4.63
N ASP A 86 13.12 12.14 4.35
CA ASP A 86 13.23 13.23 5.32
C ASP A 86 12.40 12.98 6.58
N VAL A 87 11.16 12.52 6.41
CA VAL A 87 10.28 12.13 7.53
C VAL A 87 10.94 11.02 8.37
N LEU A 88 11.38 9.92 7.72
CA LEU A 88 12.03 8.81 8.42
C LEU A 88 13.32 9.23 9.14
N ARG A 89 14.13 10.06 8.51
CA ARG A 89 15.36 10.61 9.11
C ARG A 89 15.08 11.42 10.37
N ARG A 90 14.00 12.21 10.38
CA ARG A 90 13.57 13.00 11.55
C ARG A 90 13.14 12.09 12.69
N ILE A 91 12.30 11.09 12.40
CA ILE A 91 11.78 10.15 13.40
C ILE A 91 12.90 9.32 14.02
N ARG A 92 13.80 8.77 13.18
CA ARG A 92 14.89 7.89 13.61
C ARG A 92 15.96 8.58 14.48
N LYS A 93 15.98 9.91 14.55
CA LYS A 93 16.79 10.65 15.52
C LYS A 93 16.34 10.43 16.97
N HIS A 94 15.09 10.05 17.18
CA HIS A 94 14.44 10.06 18.47
C HIS A 94 13.79 8.72 18.85
N ALA A 95 13.55 7.83 17.89
CA ALA A 95 12.89 6.56 18.09
C ALA A 95 13.57 5.44 17.32
N ASN A 96 13.64 4.25 17.95
CA ASN A 96 14.26 3.04 17.39
C ASN A 96 13.20 1.97 17.03
N MET A 97 11.93 2.35 16.98
CA MET A 97 10.85 1.42 16.60
C MET A 97 11.05 0.96 15.15
N PRO A 98 10.97 -0.35 14.87
CA PRO A 98 10.91 -0.85 13.50
C PRO A 98 9.77 -0.21 12.71
N ILE A 99 10.03 0.15 11.45
CA ILE A 99 9.06 0.82 10.58
C ILE A 99 8.90 0.03 9.30
N GLY A 100 7.69 -0.50 9.09
CA GLY A 100 7.24 -1.07 7.83
C GLY A 100 6.43 -0.08 7.00
N ILE A 101 6.05 -0.50 5.79
CA ILE A 101 5.19 0.27 4.88
C ILE A 101 4.18 -0.66 4.20
N GLN A 102 2.95 -0.18 4.00
CA GLN A 102 1.97 -0.89 3.20
C GLN A 102 2.00 -0.37 1.76
N LEU A 103 2.46 -1.18 0.81
CA LEU A 103 2.40 -0.89 -0.62
C LEU A 103 1.06 -1.34 -1.21
N GLY A 104 0.43 -0.50 -2.02
CA GLY A 104 -0.88 -0.78 -2.55
C GLY A 104 -1.21 -0.07 -3.86
N HIS A 105 -2.34 -0.46 -4.43
CA HIS A 105 -2.97 0.17 -5.58
C HIS A 105 -4.48 0.08 -5.41
N ALA A 106 -5.16 1.22 -5.38
CA ALA A 106 -6.59 1.28 -5.06
C ALA A 106 -7.50 0.66 -6.14
N GLY A 107 -6.99 0.49 -7.37
CA GLY A 107 -7.76 -0.12 -8.46
C GLY A 107 -9.06 0.65 -8.72
N ARG A 108 -10.17 -0.05 -8.85
CA ARG A 108 -11.50 0.52 -9.11
C ARG A 108 -12.05 1.40 -7.97
N LYS A 109 -11.38 1.40 -6.81
CA LYS A 109 -11.73 2.27 -5.67
C LYS A 109 -10.85 3.51 -5.57
N ALA A 110 -10.05 3.79 -6.59
CA ALA A 110 -9.24 4.99 -6.71
C ALA A 110 -10.07 6.21 -7.10
N SER A 111 -9.41 7.38 -7.14
CA SER A 111 -10.00 8.64 -7.62
C SER A 111 -11.22 9.09 -6.82
N ILE A 112 -11.18 8.95 -5.49
CA ILE A 112 -12.23 9.48 -4.61
C ILE A 112 -11.85 10.83 -4.01
N SER A 113 -12.85 11.56 -3.56
CA SER A 113 -12.66 12.76 -2.75
C SER A 113 -11.89 12.46 -1.48
N ILE A 114 -11.07 13.42 -1.03
CA ILE A 114 -10.33 13.29 0.22
C ILE A 114 -11.35 13.16 1.37
N PRO A 115 -11.26 12.11 2.21
CA PRO A 115 -12.13 11.99 3.38
C PRO A 115 -12.05 13.23 4.27
N GLY A 116 -13.20 13.76 4.66
CA GLY A 116 -13.28 15.00 5.46
C GLY A 116 -13.35 16.30 4.63
N SER A 117 -13.23 16.27 3.32
CA SER A 117 -13.34 17.46 2.44
C SER A 117 -14.77 17.99 2.26
N GLY A 118 -15.77 17.34 2.86
CA GLY A 118 -17.19 17.70 2.70
C GLY A 118 -17.87 17.02 1.50
N THR A 119 -17.12 16.44 0.58
CA THR A 119 -17.64 15.63 -0.53
C THR A 119 -17.37 14.15 -0.30
N ARG A 120 -18.15 13.27 -0.93
CA ARG A 120 -17.98 11.82 -0.85
C ARG A 120 -18.07 11.19 -2.23
N GLY A 121 -17.34 10.08 -2.42
CA GLY A 121 -17.41 9.28 -3.63
C GLY A 121 -16.37 9.64 -4.70
N PRO A 122 -16.55 9.15 -5.93
CA PRO A 122 -15.61 9.34 -7.01
C PRO A 122 -15.55 10.81 -7.47
N VAL A 123 -14.34 11.27 -7.75
CA VAL A 123 -14.10 12.62 -8.28
C VAL A 123 -14.32 12.61 -9.80
N PRO A 124 -15.11 13.55 -10.37
CA PRO A 124 -15.26 13.70 -11.81
C PRO A 124 -13.93 14.00 -12.51
N LEU A 125 -13.75 13.54 -13.78
CA LEU A 125 -12.49 13.75 -14.51
C LEU A 125 -12.17 15.23 -14.72
N ASP A 126 -13.19 16.03 -14.99
CA ASP A 126 -13.10 17.49 -15.16
C ASP A 126 -12.84 18.25 -13.87
N GLN A 127 -12.90 17.57 -12.72
CA GLN A 127 -12.62 18.13 -11.39
C GLN A 127 -11.35 17.54 -10.74
N GLY A 128 -10.45 16.99 -11.55
CA GLY A 128 -9.17 16.44 -11.08
C GLY A 128 -9.22 14.94 -10.71
N GLY A 129 -10.32 14.25 -11.01
CA GLY A 129 -10.35 12.80 -10.96
C GLY A 129 -9.53 12.18 -12.09
N TRP A 130 -9.27 10.88 -12.00
CA TRP A 130 -8.51 10.13 -13.02
C TRP A 130 -9.19 8.80 -13.37
N GLU A 131 -8.80 8.24 -14.53
CA GLU A 131 -9.25 6.93 -14.95
C GLU A 131 -8.75 5.86 -13.99
N THR A 132 -9.66 4.99 -13.55
CA THR A 132 -9.33 3.85 -12.69
C THR A 132 -9.19 2.59 -13.52
N ILE A 133 -8.45 1.60 -13.00
CA ILE A 133 -8.23 0.30 -13.64
C ILE A 133 -8.67 -0.83 -12.70
N GLY A 134 -8.99 -1.97 -13.27
CA GLY A 134 -9.38 -3.16 -12.52
C GLY A 134 -9.36 -4.42 -13.38
N PRO A 135 -9.66 -5.60 -12.80
CA PRO A 135 -9.70 -6.84 -13.57
C PRO A 135 -10.82 -6.82 -14.63
N SER A 136 -11.91 -6.13 -14.37
CA SER A 136 -13.10 -6.07 -15.22
C SER A 136 -13.74 -4.67 -15.17
N PRO A 137 -14.54 -4.25 -16.17
CA PRO A 137 -15.19 -2.96 -16.20
C PRO A 137 -16.43 -2.96 -15.29
N LEU A 138 -16.21 -3.15 -13.99
CA LEU A 138 -17.23 -3.20 -12.96
C LEU A 138 -16.94 -2.16 -11.89
N GLY A 139 -17.76 -1.14 -11.77
CA GLY A 139 -17.71 -0.13 -10.71
C GLY A 139 -17.72 -0.79 -9.31
N PHE A 140 -17.29 -0.07 -8.31
CA PHE A 140 -17.37 -0.57 -6.92
C PHE A 140 -18.82 -0.58 -6.41
N THR A 141 -19.59 0.44 -6.75
CA THR A 141 -21.05 0.52 -6.63
C THR A 141 -21.60 1.11 -7.92
N GLU A 142 -22.93 1.19 -8.04
CA GLU A 142 -23.61 1.78 -9.21
C GLU A 142 -23.23 3.25 -9.44
N GLU A 143 -22.90 3.99 -8.37
CA GLU A 143 -22.49 5.40 -8.44
C GLU A 143 -21.05 5.58 -8.89
N TRP A 144 -20.25 4.51 -8.90
CA TRP A 144 -18.84 4.57 -9.23
C TRP A 144 -18.64 4.34 -10.72
N ARG A 145 -17.75 5.17 -11.31
CA ARG A 145 -17.34 4.95 -12.68
C ARG A 145 -16.78 3.54 -12.87
N GLU A 146 -17.14 2.91 -13.98
CA GLU A 146 -16.52 1.66 -14.40
C GLU A 146 -15.02 1.88 -14.63
N PRO A 147 -14.17 1.06 -14.03
CA PRO A 147 -12.75 1.08 -14.31
C PRO A 147 -12.49 0.54 -15.73
N ARG A 148 -11.41 0.98 -16.36
CA ARG A 148 -10.92 0.32 -17.55
C ARG A 148 -10.41 -1.08 -17.17
N ALA A 149 -10.84 -2.11 -17.90
CA ALA A 149 -10.31 -3.46 -17.72
C ALA A 149 -8.83 -3.49 -18.11
N MET A 150 -8.00 -4.04 -17.24
CA MET A 150 -6.55 -4.18 -17.49
C MET A 150 -6.28 -5.22 -18.59
N ASN A 151 -5.39 -4.90 -19.52
CA ASN A 151 -4.76 -5.86 -20.39
C ASN A 151 -3.48 -6.44 -19.74
N GLU A 152 -2.78 -7.36 -20.41
CA GLU A 152 -1.58 -7.99 -19.86
C GLU A 152 -0.44 -6.97 -19.67
N THR A 153 -0.28 -6.01 -20.58
CA THR A 153 0.72 -4.93 -20.44
C THR A 153 0.45 -4.07 -19.20
N ASP A 154 -0.81 -3.70 -18.93
CA ASP A 154 -1.16 -2.97 -17.72
C ASP A 154 -0.79 -3.77 -16.45
N MET A 155 -1.00 -5.10 -16.47
CA MET A 155 -0.66 -5.96 -15.34
C MET A 155 0.86 -6.05 -15.15
N ASP A 156 1.61 -6.21 -16.22
CA ASP A 156 3.08 -6.25 -16.19
C ASP A 156 3.65 -4.91 -15.70
N ASP A 157 3.12 -3.78 -16.18
CA ASP A 157 3.51 -2.44 -15.72
C ASP A 157 3.27 -2.26 -14.22
N VAL A 158 2.11 -2.68 -13.71
CA VAL A 158 1.81 -2.59 -12.27
C VAL A 158 2.75 -3.49 -11.46
N VAL A 159 3.06 -4.71 -11.92
CA VAL A 159 4.03 -5.59 -11.28
C VAL A 159 5.40 -4.91 -11.17
N VAL A 160 5.87 -4.25 -12.25
CA VAL A 160 7.12 -3.48 -12.27
C VAL A 160 7.06 -2.34 -11.24
N ARG A 161 5.95 -1.56 -11.19
CA ARG A 161 5.79 -0.47 -10.21
C ARG A 161 5.87 -0.94 -8.76
N PHE A 162 5.29 -2.10 -8.44
CA PHE A 162 5.44 -2.69 -7.10
C PHE A 162 6.91 -3.05 -6.79
N ALA A 163 7.64 -3.63 -7.73
CA ALA A 163 9.06 -3.96 -7.55
C ALA A 163 9.95 -2.71 -7.41
N GLU A 164 9.68 -1.66 -8.19
CA GLU A 164 10.35 -0.36 -8.09
C GLU A 164 10.10 0.28 -6.70
N ALA A 165 8.84 0.28 -6.23
CA ALA A 165 8.50 0.78 -4.90
C ALA A 165 9.20 -0.05 -3.80
N ALA A 166 9.29 -1.37 -3.94
CA ALA A 166 10.04 -2.21 -3.01
C ALA A 166 11.53 -1.87 -2.98
N SER A 167 12.14 -1.60 -4.14
CA SER A 167 13.54 -1.15 -4.23
C SER A 167 13.74 0.21 -3.54
N ARG A 168 12.78 1.14 -3.64
CA ARG A 168 12.77 2.39 -2.89
C ARG A 168 12.68 2.14 -1.38
N CYS A 169 11.87 1.18 -0.94
CA CYS A 169 11.79 0.78 0.48
C CYS A 169 13.13 0.28 1.02
N VAL A 170 13.94 -0.42 0.19
CA VAL A 170 15.32 -0.83 0.57
C VAL A 170 16.18 0.39 0.83
N ARG A 171 16.20 1.38 -0.09
CA ARG A 171 16.99 2.61 0.04
C ARG A 171 16.56 3.46 1.23
N LEU A 172 15.27 3.48 1.54
CA LEU A 172 14.70 4.14 2.72
C LEU A 172 15.03 3.43 4.04
N GLY A 173 15.62 2.23 3.98
CA GLY A 173 15.97 1.43 5.15
C GLY A 173 14.74 0.98 5.94
N LEU A 174 13.63 0.70 5.28
CA LEU A 174 12.44 0.14 5.94
C LEU A 174 12.68 -1.30 6.37
N ASP A 175 11.98 -1.72 7.44
CA ASP A 175 12.20 -3.02 8.08
C ASP A 175 11.24 -4.09 7.59
N LEU A 176 10.06 -3.70 7.07
CA LEU A 176 9.02 -4.60 6.60
C LEU A 176 8.24 -3.97 5.43
N ILE A 177 7.85 -4.78 4.46
CA ILE A 177 6.82 -4.43 3.46
C ILE A 177 5.58 -5.27 3.74
N GLU A 178 4.40 -4.63 3.75
CA GLU A 178 3.10 -5.27 3.68
C GLU A 178 2.47 -4.96 2.32
N LEU A 179 2.08 -5.99 1.58
CA LEU A 179 1.33 -5.83 0.33
C LEU A 179 -0.16 -5.75 0.62
N HIS A 180 -0.79 -4.68 0.16
CA HIS A 180 -2.23 -4.50 0.36
C HIS A 180 -3.03 -5.30 -0.66
N SER A 181 -3.53 -6.45 -0.24
CA SER A 181 -4.33 -7.39 -1.05
C SER A 181 -5.77 -7.54 -0.54
N ALA A 182 -6.27 -6.55 0.19
CA ALA A 182 -7.57 -6.57 0.86
C ALA A 182 -8.48 -5.41 0.40
N HIS A 183 -9.62 -5.24 1.06
CA HIS A 183 -10.55 -4.10 1.01
C HIS A 183 -11.14 -3.78 -0.37
N GLY A 184 -11.11 -4.74 -1.31
CA GLY A 184 -11.61 -4.51 -2.67
C GLY A 184 -10.70 -3.63 -3.53
N TYR A 185 -9.44 -3.41 -3.12
CA TYR A 185 -8.41 -2.74 -3.91
C TYR A 185 -7.90 -3.65 -5.05
N LEU A 186 -6.92 -3.23 -5.81
CA LEU A 186 -6.58 -3.89 -7.08
C LEU A 186 -6.33 -5.39 -6.93
N MET A 187 -5.39 -5.79 -6.06
CA MET A 187 -5.07 -7.22 -5.87
C MET A 187 -6.27 -8.01 -5.35
N SER A 188 -6.99 -7.46 -4.37
CA SER A 188 -8.23 -8.04 -3.84
C SER A 188 -9.31 -8.17 -4.93
N SER A 189 -9.39 -7.23 -5.87
CA SER A 189 -10.35 -7.27 -6.98
C SER A 189 -10.06 -8.43 -7.92
N PHE A 190 -8.79 -8.75 -8.18
CA PHE A 190 -8.41 -9.92 -8.97
C PHE A 190 -8.79 -11.22 -8.28
N LEU A 191 -8.58 -11.32 -6.97
CA LEU A 191 -8.92 -12.52 -6.18
C LEU A 191 -10.43 -12.78 -6.13
N SER A 192 -11.24 -11.73 -6.12
CA SER A 192 -12.70 -11.80 -5.96
C SER A 192 -13.41 -12.26 -7.23
N ALA A 193 -14.13 -13.38 -7.17
CA ALA A 193 -15.00 -13.81 -8.26
C ALA A 193 -16.18 -12.85 -8.54
N LEU A 194 -16.50 -11.94 -7.60
CA LEU A 194 -17.53 -10.91 -7.78
C LEU A 194 -17.01 -9.72 -8.59
N ALA A 195 -15.74 -9.36 -8.43
CA ALA A 195 -15.11 -8.22 -9.08
C ALA A 195 -14.34 -8.60 -10.36
N ASN A 196 -13.86 -9.84 -10.42
CA ASN A 196 -13.12 -10.38 -11.55
C ASN A 196 -14.03 -11.29 -12.39
N ARG A 197 -14.49 -10.75 -13.51
CA ARG A 197 -15.33 -11.44 -14.50
C ARG A 197 -14.57 -11.78 -15.78
N ARG A 198 -13.23 -11.87 -15.70
CA ARG A 198 -12.38 -12.23 -16.83
C ARG A 198 -12.59 -13.69 -17.23
N GLU A 199 -12.48 -13.94 -18.52
CA GLU A 199 -12.56 -15.29 -19.12
C GLU A 199 -11.19 -15.78 -19.63
N ASP A 200 -10.14 -14.96 -19.45
CA ASP A 200 -8.77 -15.32 -19.78
C ASP A 200 -8.04 -16.00 -18.61
N ARG A 201 -6.72 -16.19 -18.77
CA ARG A 201 -5.86 -16.85 -17.77
C ARG A 201 -5.75 -16.12 -16.41
N PHE A 202 -6.39 -14.94 -16.25
CA PHE A 202 -6.42 -14.17 -15.00
C PHE A 202 -7.81 -14.15 -14.35
N GLY A 203 -8.79 -14.90 -14.88
CA GLY A 203 -10.17 -14.97 -14.38
C GLY A 203 -10.70 -16.39 -14.24
N GLY A 204 -11.95 -16.52 -13.80
CA GLY A 204 -12.63 -17.81 -13.60
C GLY A 204 -12.14 -18.57 -12.37
N SER A 205 -11.25 -19.55 -12.52
CA SER A 205 -10.77 -20.38 -11.40
C SER A 205 -9.96 -19.59 -10.37
N LEU A 206 -9.88 -20.10 -9.15
CA LEU A 206 -9.04 -19.48 -8.10
C LEU A 206 -7.57 -19.39 -8.55
N GLU A 207 -7.07 -20.46 -9.17
CA GLU A 207 -5.71 -20.47 -9.72
C GLU A 207 -5.46 -19.29 -10.68
N ASN A 208 -6.37 -19.07 -11.62
CA ASN A 208 -6.26 -17.96 -12.57
C ASN A 208 -6.34 -16.59 -11.87
N ARG A 209 -7.29 -16.42 -10.95
CA ARG A 209 -7.46 -15.16 -10.20
C ARG A 209 -6.27 -14.82 -9.31
N THR A 210 -5.49 -15.79 -8.88
CA THR A 210 -4.28 -15.58 -8.09
C THR A 210 -3.04 -15.25 -8.93
N ARG A 211 -3.03 -15.47 -10.24
CA ARG A 211 -1.84 -15.27 -11.09
C ARG A 211 -1.26 -13.85 -11.00
N PHE A 212 -2.09 -12.83 -11.17
CA PHE A 212 -1.62 -11.45 -11.05
C PHE A 212 -1.16 -11.08 -9.63
N PRO A 213 -1.93 -11.33 -8.56
CA PRO A 213 -1.46 -11.09 -7.19
C PRO A 213 -0.14 -11.83 -6.87
N LEU A 214 0.01 -13.07 -7.30
CA LEU A 214 1.24 -13.83 -7.07
C LEU A 214 2.42 -13.29 -7.89
N ALA A 215 2.19 -12.77 -9.10
CA ALA A 215 3.23 -12.09 -9.87
C ALA A 215 3.74 -10.86 -9.12
N VAL A 216 2.85 -10.05 -8.52
CA VAL A 216 3.22 -8.91 -7.67
C VAL A 216 4.04 -9.38 -6.46
N VAL A 217 3.57 -10.40 -5.72
CA VAL A 217 4.29 -10.94 -4.55
C VAL A 217 5.69 -11.41 -4.95
N SER A 218 5.81 -12.13 -6.07
CA SER A 218 7.08 -12.66 -6.57
C SER A 218 8.06 -11.55 -6.95
N ALA A 219 7.57 -10.51 -7.66
CA ALA A 219 8.37 -9.37 -8.08
C ALA A 219 8.87 -8.55 -6.88
N VAL A 220 7.98 -8.29 -5.91
CA VAL A 220 8.36 -7.60 -4.66
C VAL A 220 9.34 -8.45 -3.86
N ARG A 221 9.12 -9.76 -3.73
CA ARG A 221 10.06 -10.64 -3.02
C ARG A 221 11.44 -10.66 -3.68
N ALA A 222 11.52 -10.59 -5.01
CA ALA A 222 12.79 -10.53 -5.73
C ALA A 222 13.53 -9.20 -5.53
N ALA A 223 12.81 -8.09 -5.36
CA ALA A 223 13.37 -6.75 -5.13
C ALA A 223 13.65 -6.44 -3.64
N TRP A 224 13.07 -7.20 -2.72
CA TRP A 224 13.18 -7.02 -1.26
C TRP A 224 14.16 -8.03 -0.67
N PRO A 225 15.10 -7.65 0.23
CA PRO A 225 16.06 -8.55 0.83
C PRO A 225 15.40 -9.80 1.46
N SER A 226 15.97 -10.98 1.22
CA SER A 226 15.40 -12.26 1.66
C SER A 226 15.36 -12.42 3.18
N ASP A 227 16.23 -11.72 3.88
CA ASP A 227 16.35 -11.66 5.35
C ASP A 227 15.41 -10.63 6.00
N ARG A 228 14.62 -9.91 5.20
CA ARG A 228 13.59 -8.99 5.71
C ARG A 228 12.19 -9.53 5.48
N PRO A 229 11.27 -9.36 6.44
CA PRO A 229 9.91 -9.85 6.34
C PRO A 229 9.12 -9.15 5.21
N LEU A 230 8.30 -9.95 4.52
CA LEU A 230 7.31 -9.50 3.55
C LEU A 230 5.96 -10.05 3.99
N GLY A 231 5.03 -9.17 4.30
CA GLY A 231 3.67 -9.48 4.68
C GLY A 231 2.68 -9.26 3.55
N VAL A 232 1.52 -9.92 3.65
CA VAL A 232 0.36 -9.70 2.78
C VAL A 232 -0.87 -9.53 3.66
N ARG A 233 -1.60 -8.45 3.45
CA ARG A 233 -2.88 -8.22 4.09
C ARG A 233 -4.01 -8.56 3.16
#